data_c784f01b202761297b67f79ab6d64f8b
#
_entry.id   c784f01b202761297b67f79ab6d64f8b
#
_cell.length_a   1.000
_cell.length_b   1.000
_cell.length_c   1.000
_cell.angle_alpha   90.00
_cell.angle_beta   90.00
_cell.angle_gamma   90.00
#
_symmetry.space_group_name_H-M   'P 1'
#
loop_
_entity.id
_entity.type
_entity.pdbx_description
1 polymer ?
#
loop_
_entity_poly.entity_id
_entity_poly.type
_entity_poly.pdbx_seq_one_letter_code
_entity_poly.pdbx_strand_id
1 'polypeptide(L)'
;MPNPYIPNDNEDSERRLLEPLSVPDVEALFSDMPEEVRLKGPLKIPGPLPEADVRREVESILKKNRTVKDLKVFLGGEVWPHYVPAVVDEVSSRSEFLTSYTPYQPEVSQGILQALFEYQSMICELLEMDVANCSMYDWSSSLGEAARMAARITKRYTIIVPHYISPERLMVLRTYAEPAGIRVLEVKQDMEKGIIDLEDLKGKVSGETAAVYVENPSYLGFLVENVRAVAEIAHDCGGLFIVGVDPTSLGIVKPPGDYGADIVVGEGQPLGNYMNCGGPLLGIMACRGELSFVRQMPGRIIGMTTTKDGSRRAYCMVLQTREQHIRRERATSNICTNEALCALRAAVYMALLGPEGFRELGENILYKTQYAIKRLSRIDGIRAPLFRALHFKGFTVNLDEASKTVEEVNRELLRRGIVGGRPLKNAFPELGESSLYSVTELHRAGDIGILEEALRETLEED
;
A
#
# COMPACT_ATOMS: atom_id res chain seq x y z
N MET A 1 -27.65 -37.67 -5.38
CA MET A 1 -27.66 -37.28 -6.79
C MET A 1 -26.23 -36.83 -7.15
N PRO A 2 -25.69 -37.29 -8.29
CA PRO A 2 -24.37 -36.83 -8.73
C PRO A 2 -24.29 -35.31 -8.84
N ASN A 3 -23.18 -34.74 -8.41
CA ASN A 3 -22.97 -33.29 -8.50
C ASN A 3 -22.69 -32.92 -9.98
N PRO A 4 -23.47 -32.01 -10.61
CA PRO A 4 -23.31 -31.70 -12.03
C PRO A 4 -21.96 -31.04 -12.36
N TYR A 5 -21.25 -30.51 -11.36
CA TYR A 5 -19.94 -29.87 -11.52
C TYR A 5 -18.75 -30.80 -11.22
N ILE A 6 -19.03 -32.05 -10.76
CA ILE A 6 -18.01 -33.07 -10.49
C ILE A 6 -18.19 -34.21 -11.50
N PRO A 7 -17.34 -34.29 -12.54
CA PRO A 7 -17.60 -35.19 -13.69
C PRO A 7 -17.60 -36.69 -13.32
N ASN A 8 -16.98 -37.08 -12.22
CA ASN A 8 -16.87 -38.49 -11.80
C ASN A 8 -17.64 -38.79 -10.50
N ASP A 9 -18.60 -37.95 -10.14
CA ASP A 9 -19.42 -38.10 -8.92
C ASP A 9 -20.53 -39.16 -9.14
N ASN A 10 -20.12 -40.41 -9.34
CA ASN A 10 -21.02 -41.58 -9.42
C ASN A 10 -20.30 -42.85 -8.94
N GLU A 11 -21.05 -43.84 -8.44
CA GLU A 11 -20.51 -45.06 -7.85
C GLU A 11 -19.64 -45.89 -8.78
N ASP A 12 -19.94 -45.93 -10.08
CA ASP A 12 -19.16 -46.72 -11.03
C ASP A 12 -17.80 -46.07 -11.30
N SER A 13 -17.75 -44.75 -11.43
CA SER A 13 -16.49 -44.01 -11.57
C SER A 13 -15.65 -44.08 -10.30
N GLU A 14 -16.26 -43.92 -9.12
CA GLU A 14 -15.58 -44.08 -7.85
C GLU A 14 -14.94 -45.48 -7.70
N ARG A 15 -15.70 -46.53 -7.98
CA ARG A 15 -15.19 -47.92 -7.95
C ARG A 15 -13.98 -48.09 -8.87
N ARG A 16 -14.05 -47.59 -10.13
CA ARG A 16 -12.96 -47.71 -11.13
C ARG A 16 -11.72 -46.92 -10.70
N LEU A 17 -11.87 -45.84 -9.93
CA LEU A 17 -10.74 -45.06 -9.40
C LEU A 17 -10.09 -45.74 -8.21
N LEU A 18 -10.87 -46.42 -7.37
CA LEU A 18 -10.37 -47.08 -6.14
C LEU A 18 -9.78 -48.48 -6.41
N GLU A 19 -10.27 -49.17 -7.45
CA GLU A 19 -9.79 -50.52 -7.82
C GLU A 19 -8.25 -50.60 -8.04
N PRO A 20 -7.61 -49.73 -8.81
CA PRO A 20 -6.15 -49.74 -8.97
C PRO A 20 -5.37 -49.45 -7.66
N LEU A 21 -6.00 -48.76 -6.70
CA LEU A 21 -5.41 -48.41 -5.42
C LEU A 21 -5.57 -49.55 -4.40
N SER A 22 -6.38 -50.59 -4.73
CA SER A 22 -6.68 -51.71 -3.84
C SER A 22 -7.30 -51.28 -2.50
N VAL A 23 -8.10 -50.20 -2.48
CA VAL A 23 -8.83 -49.72 -1.30
C VAL A 23 -10.35 -49.91 -1.48
N PRO A 24 -11.08 -50.23 -0.42
CA PRO A 24 -12.50 -50.56 -0.49
C PRO A 24 -13.40 -49.34 -0.74
N ASP A 25 -13.00 -48.17 -0.25
CA ASP A 25 -13.76 -46.92 -0.28
C ASP A 25 -12.83 -45.69 -0.13
N VAL A 26 -13.41 -44.50 -0.30
CA VAL A 26 -12.69 -43.25 -0.13
C VAL A 26 -12.21 -43.04 1.30
N GLU A 27 -12.95 -43.53 2.29
CA GLU A 27 -12.60 -43.40 3.72
C GLU A 27 -11.28 -44.11 4.05
N ALA A 28 -10.98 -45.20 3.38
CA ALA A 28 -9.72 -45.93 3.55
C ALA A 28 -8.48 -45.10 3.13
N LEU A 29 -8.64 -44.10 2.27
CA LEU A 29 -7.57 -43.18 1.88
C LEU A 29 -7.14 -42.25 3.01
N PHE A 30 -7.96 -42.11 4.05
CA PHE A 30 -7.70 -41.27 5.23
C PHE A 30 -7.22 -42.10 6.44
N SER A 31 -6.82 -43.35 6.23
CA SER A 31 -6.41 -44.29 7.30
C SER A 31 -5.20 -43.83 8.12
N ASP A 32 -4.35 -42.91 7.57
CA ASP A 32 -3.23 -42.27 8.25
C ASP A 32 -3.65 -41.12 9.18
N MET A 33 -4.91 -40.65 9.10
CA MET A 33 -5.44 -39.64 10.00
C MET A 33 -5.91 -40.27 11.30
N PRO A 34 -5.48 -39.77 12.48
CA PRO A 34 -5.99 -40.23 13.76
C PRO A 34 -7.52 -40.10 13.87
N GLU A 35 -8.18 -41.12 14.43
CA GLU A 35 -9.68 -41.14 14.54
C GLU A 35 -10.24 -39.96 15.33
N GLU A 36 -9.45 -39.42 16.28
CA GLU A 36 -9.88 -38.33 17.16
C GLU A 36 -10.02 -37.00 16.40
N VAL A 37 -9.28 -36.83 15.28
CA VAL A 37 -9.33 -35.60 14.47
C VAL A 37 -10.16 -35.77 13.18
N ARG A 38 -10.64 -36.98 12.92
CA ARG A 38 -11.54 -37.24 11.77
C ARG A 38 -12.94 -36.75 12.03
N LEU A 39 -13.50 -36.04 11.05
CA LEU A 39 -14.88 -35.60 11.09
C LEU A 39 -15.83 -36.80 10.97
N LYS A 40 -16.66 -37.04 11.99
CA LYS A 40 -17.67 -38.11 11.98
C LYS A 40 -19.03 -37.55 11.55
N GLY A 41 -19.30 -37.63 10.25
CA GLY A 41 -20.55 -37.17 9.64
C GLY A 41 -20.46 -35.80 8.93
N PRO A 42 -21.58 -35.28 8.44
CA PRO A 42 -21.60 -34.02 7.70
C PRO A 42 -21.24 -32.81 8.58
N LEU A 43 -20.67 -31.79 7.97
CA LEU A 43 -20.44 -30.51 8.63
C LEU A 43 -21.77 -29.94 9.16
N LYS A 44 -21.74 -29.37 10.37
CA LYS A 44 -22.86 -28.66 10.98
C LYS A 44 -22.99 -27.23 10.41
N ILE A 45 -23.18 -27.13 9.11
CA ILE A 45 -23.44 -25.88 8.41
C ILE A 45 -24.86 -25.87 7.82
N PRO A 46 -25.46 -24.69 7.59
CA PRO A 46 -26.74 -24.61 6.90
C PRO A 46 -26.70 -25.32 5.54
N GLY A 47 -27.82 -25.94 5.15
CA GLY A 47 -27.96 -26.53 3.82
C GLY A 47 -27.88 -25.48 2.68
N PRO A 48 -27.82 -25.92 1.41
CA PRO A 48 -27.80 -25.03 0.29
C PRO A 48 -29.10 -24.20 0.18
N LEU A 49 -28.94 -22.93 -0.18
CA LEU A 49 -30.07 -22.02 -0.40
C LEU A 49 -30.15 -21.65 -1.88
N PRO A 50 -31.36 -21.36 -2.42
CA PRO A 50 -31.49 -20.71 -3.73
C PRO A 50 -30.74 -19.36 -3.76
N GLU A 51 -30.24 -18.94 -4.94
CA GLU A 51 -29.47 -17.72 -5.12
C GLU A 51 -30.17 -16.47 -4.54
N ALA A 52 -31.48 -16.34 -4.74
CA ALA A 52 -32.26 -15.23 -4.21
C ALA A 52 -32.26 -15.18 -2.68
N ASP A 53 -32.22 -16.33 -2.00
CA ASP A 53 -32.20 -16.43 -0.53
C ASP A 53 -30.80 -16.13 0.00
N VAL A 54 -29.76 -16.66 -0.66
CA VAL A 54 -28.35 -16.33 -0.36
C VAL A 54 -28.14 -14.80 -0.45
N ARG A 55 -28.63 -14.19 -1.52
CA ARG A 55 -28.52 -12.74 -1.71
C ARG A 55 -29.20 -11.97 -0.58
N ARG A 56 -30.43 -12.34 -0.21
CA ARG A 56 -31.16 -11.69 0.89
C ARG A 56 -30.43 -11.83 2.23
N GLU A 57 -29.89 -13.01 2.51
CA GLU A 57 -29.18 -13.25 3.77
C GLU A 57 -27.87 -12.45 3.83
N VAL A 58 -27.05 -12.50 2.77
CA VAL A 58 -25.81 -11.72 2.68
C VAL A 58 -26.07 -10.21 2.76
N GLU A 59 -27.06 -9.69 2.03
CA GLU A 59 -27.44 -8.27 2.11
C GLU A 59 -27.92 -7.89 3.52
N SER A 60 -28.64 -8.77 4.23
CA SER A 60 -29.07 -8.51 5.60
C SER A 60 -27.91 -8.38 6.59
N ILE A 61 -26.86 -9.17 6.38
CA ILE A 61 -25.63 -9.11 7.16
C ILE A 61 -24.85 -7.83 6.82
N LEU A 62 -24.69 -7.54 5.54
CA LEU A 62 -23.93 -6.36 5.05
C LEU A 62 -24.58 -5.03 5.47
N LYS A 63 -25.91 -4.96 5.56
CA LYS A 63 -26.65 -3.77 6.06
C LYS A 63 -26.29 -3.35 7.48
N LYS A 64 -25.63 -4.21 8.26
CA LYS A 64 -25.11 -3.84 9.59
C LYS A 64 -23.86 -2.98 9.52
N ASN A 65 -23.17 -2.98 8.38
CA ASN A 65 -21.99 -2.15 8.16
C ASN A 65 -22.39 -0.71 7.81
N ARG A 66 -21.57 0.24 8.24
CA ARG A 66 -21.60 1.62 7.79
C ARG A 66 -20.34 1.86 6.95
N THR A 67 -20.50 2.43 5.79
CA THR A 67 -19.43 2.61 4.81
C THR A 67 -19.01 4.08 4.69
N VAL A 68 -17.99 4.36 3.90
CA VAL A 68 -17.60 5.74 3.55
C VAL A 68 -18.66 6.53 2.80
N LYS A 69 -19.74 5.86 2.35
CA LYS A 69 -20.93 6.54 1.78
C LYS A 69 -21.87 7.03 2.87
N ASP A 70 -21.85 6.39 4.04
CA ASP A 70 -22.71 6.65 5.19
C ASP A 70 -22.02 7.55 6.22
N LEU A 71 -20.69 7.56 6.23
CA LEU A 71 -19.86 8.24 7.21
C LEU A 71 -18.98 9.30 6.55
N LYS A 72 -18.69 10.37 7.28
CA LYS A 72 -17.63 11.33 6.93
C LYS A 72 -16.32 10.82 7.51
N VAL A 73 -15.38 10.40 6.66
CA VAL A 73 -14.14 9.72 7.10
C VAL A 73 -12.96 10.65 6.98
N PHE A 74 -12.42 11.08 8.12
CA PHE A 74 -11.21 11.90 8.23
C PHE A 74 -10.02 11.10 8.79
N LEU A 75 -10.14 9.78 8.82
CA LEU A 75 -9.11 8.89 9.36
C LEU A 75 -7.83 9.00 8.54
N GLY A 76 -6.73 9.38 9.19
CA GLY A 76 -5.40 9.34 8.61
C GLY A 76 -4.80 7.92 8.68
N GLY A 77 -3.75 7.68 7.94
CA GLY A 77 -3.05 6.40 7.89
C GLY A 77 -2.53 6.08 6.49
N GLU A 78 -2.67 4.85 6.04
CA GLU A 78 -2.05 4.39 4.79
C GLU A 78 -3.04 4.14 3.67
N VAL A 79 -4.33 4.09 3.97
CA VAL A 79 -5.43 3.86 3.02
C VAL A 79 -6.42 5.00 3.15
N TRP A 80 -6.77 5.63 2.05
CA TRP A 80 -7.63 6.81 2.03
C TRP A 80 -8.78 6.67 1.06
N PRO A 81 -9.95 7.30 1.35
CA PRO A 81 -11.01 7.41 0.37
C PRO A 81 -10.59 8.37 -0.75
N HIS A 82 -10.45 7.85 -1.96
CA HIS A 82 -10.20 8.61 -3.19
C HIS A 82 -11.30 8.34 -4.21
N TYR A 83 -11.49 9.26 -5.14
CA TYR A 83 -12.43 9.07 -6.22
C TYR A 83 -11.88 8.09 -7.25
N VAL A 84 -12.68 7.06 -7.56
CA VAL A 84 -12.40 6.12 -8.64
C VAL A 84 -13.30 6.44 -9.82
N PRO A 85 -12.75 6.93 -10.94
CA PRO A 85 -13.54 7.23 -12.14
C PRO A 85 -14.17 5.97 -12.73
N ALA A 86 -15.41 6.09 -13.24
CA ALA A 86 -16.17 4.95 -13.78
C ALA A 86 -15.42 4.19 -14.90
N VAL A 87 -14.61 4.88 -15.70
CA VAL A 87 -13.80 4.25 -16.76
C VAL A 87 -12.78 3.27 -16.21
N VAL A 88 -12.27 3.48 -14.98
CA VAL A 88 -11.34 2.54 -14.33
C VAL A 88 -12.04 1.20 -14.09
N ASP A 89 -13.27 1.22 -13.59
CA ASP A 89 -14.07 0.01 -13.38
C ASP A 89 -14.45 -0.64 -14.71
N GLU A 90 -14.90 0.15 -15.69
CA GLU A 90 -15.29 -0.35 -17.00
C GLU A 90 -14.15 -1.09 -17.72
N VAL A 91 -12.96 -0.49 -17.75
CA VAL A 91 -11.80 -1.09 -18.43
C VAL A 91 -11.28 -2.29 -17.65
N SER A 92 -11.15 -2.19 -16.31
CA SER A 92 -10.59 -3.27 -15.50
C SER A 92 -11.51 -4.49 -15.37
N SER A 93 -12.82 -4.33 -15.57
CA SER A 93 -13.79 -5.43 -15.52
C SER A 93 -13.92 -6.19 -16.85
N ARG A 94 -13.25 -5.76 -17.92
CA ARG A 94 -13.24 -6.51 -19.17
C ARG A 94 -12.62 -7.88 -18.96
N SER A 95 -13.23 -8.91 -19.56
CA SER A 95 -12.81 -10.29 -19.35
C SER A 95 -11.36 -10.55 -19.74
N GLU A 96 -10.85 -9.83 -20.76
CA GLU A 96 -9.47 -9.93 -21.23
C GLU A 96 -8.45 -9.59 -20.14
N PHE A 97 -8.81 -8.71 -19.22
CA PHE A 97 -7.99 -8.31 -18.07
C PHE A 97 -8.36 -9.07 -16.79
N LEU A 98 -9.65 -9.11 -16.46
CA LEU A 98 -10.16 -9.66 -15.20
C LEU A 98 -9.81 -11.14 -15.03
N THR A 99 -9.86 -11.93 -16.11
CA THR A 99 -9.55 -13.36 -16.08
C THR A 99 -8.07 -13.68 -16.32
N SER A 100 -7.25 -12.68 -16.65
CA SER A 100 -5.81 -12.87 -16.81
C SER A 100 -5.17 -13.20 -15.46
N TYR A 101 -4.29 -14.21 -15.50
CA TYR A 101 -3.40 -14.51 -14.38
C TYR A 101 -1.97 -14.07 -14.73
N THR A 102 -0.96 -14.71 -14.21
CA THR A 102 0.43 -14.38 -14.53
C THR A 102 0.72 -14.66 -16.02
N PRO A 103 1.18 -13.66 -16.79
CA PRO A 103 1.36 -13.79 -18.24
C PRO A 103 2.68 -14.48 -18.60
N TYR A 104 2.86 -15.74 -18.18
CA TYR A 104 4.08 -16.53 -18.47
C TYR A 104 4.28 -16.85 -19.95
N GLN A 105 3.20 -16.97 -20.72
CA GLN A 105 3.24 -17.25 -22.15
C GLN A 105 3.04 -15.95 -22.94
N PRO A 106 4.13 -15.29 -23.35
CA PRO A 106 4.04 -13.98 -24.01
C PRO A 106 3.27 -14.05 -25.34
N GLU A 107 3.28 -15.20 -26.02
CA GLU A 107 2.62 -15.41 -27.30
C GLU A 107 1.12 -15.13 -27.25
N VAL A 108 0.47 -15.41 -26.12
CA VAL A 108 -0.99 -15.25 -25.93
C VAL A 108 -1.34 -14.13 -24.95
N SER A 109 -0.36 -13.43 -24.40
CA SER A 109 -0.52 -12.47 -23.31
C SER A 109 -0.05 -11.05 -23.67
N GLN A 110 0.11 -10.73 -24.93
CA GLN A 110 0.69 -9.44 -25.36
C GLN A 110 -0.10 -8.24 -24.85
N GLY A 111 -1.43 -8.31 -24.80
CA GLY A 111 -2.28 -7.20 -24.32
C GLY A 111 -2.04 -6.85 -22.86
N ILE A 112 -2.07 -7.84 -21.96
CA ILE A 112 -1.82 -7.61 -20.53
C ILE A 112 -0.34 -7.24 -20.27
N LEU A 113 0.59 -7.83 -20.99
CA LEU A 113 2.02 -7.48 -20.89
C LEU A 113 2.26 -6.03 -21.31
N GLN A 114 1.63 -5.56 -22.38
CA GLN A 114 1.70 -4.16 -22.79
C GLN A 114 1.12 -3.24 -21.72
N ALA A 115 -0.06 -3.54 -21.19
CA ALA A 115 -0.70 -2.74 -20.16
C ALA A 115 0.18 -2.62 -18.89
N LEU A 116 0.82 -3.72 -18.47
CA LEU A 116 1.75 -3.70 -17.34
C LEU A 116 3.04 -2.93 -17.65
N PHE A 117 3.54 -3.00 -18.89
CA PHE A 117 4.68 -2.19 -19.32
C PHE A 117 4.32 -0.68 -19.31
N GLU A 118 3.12 -0.32 -19.75
CA GLU A 118 2.63 1.06 -19.70
C GLU A 118 2.48 1.55 -18.25
N TYR A 119 1.98 0.70 -17.33
CA TYR A 119 1.99 0.99 -15.90
C TYR A 119 3.39 1.31 -15.39
N GLN A 120 4.36 0.41 -15.65
CA GLN A 120 5.76 0.62 -15.24
C GLN A 120 6.31 1.95 -15.78
N SER A 121 6.03 2.25 -17.04
CA SER A 121 6.50 3.47 -17.70
C SER A 121 5.91 4.73 -17.05
N MET A 122 4.60 4.74 -16.77
CA MET A 122 3.96 5.87 -16.10
C MET A 122 4.43 6.05 -14.66
N ILE A 123 4.70 4.96 -13.93
CA ILE A 123 5.32 5.04 -12.61
C ILE A 123 6.73 5.60 -12.68
N CYS A 124 7.55 5.19 -13.66
CA CYS A 124 8.88 5.75 -13.86
C CYS A 124 8.83 7.25 -14.13
N GLU A 125 7.96 7.70 -15.03
CA GLU A 125 7.78 9.13 -15.34
C GLU A 125 7.32 9.91 -14.10
N LEU A 126 6.34 9.39 -13.35
CA LEU A 126 5.82 10.06 -12.16
C LEU A 126 6.86 10.22 -11.05
N LEU A 127 7.79 9.26 -10.93
CA LEU A 127 8.82 9.21 -9.89
C LEU A 127 10.16 9.78 -10.33
N GLU A 128 10.36 10.08 -11.61
CA GLU A 128 11.66 10.35 -12.25
C GLU A 128 12.67 9.23 -11.96
N MET A 129 12.24 7.97 -12.13
CA MET A 129 13.07 6.80 -11.96
C MET A 129 13.16 6.01 -13.28
N ASP A 130 14.19 5.17 -13.42
CA ASP A 130 14.48 4.49 -14.69
C ASP A 130 13.72 3.18 -14.86
N VAL A 131 13.50 2.45 -13.77
CA VAL A 131 12.87 1.11 -13.81
C VAL A 131 11.90 0.95 -12.65
N ALA A 132 10.68 0.49 -12.96
CA ALA A 132 9.68 0.05 -11.99
C ALA A 132 9.32 -1.41 -12.23
N ASN A 133 8.90 -2.13 -11.18
CA ASN A 133 8.30 -3.45 -11.33
C ASN A 133 6.78 -3.35 -11.60
N CYS A 134 6.14 -4.49 -11.90
CA CYS A 134 4.70 -4.51 -12.20
C CYS A 134 3.82 -4.17 -10.99
N SER A 135 4.23 -4.49 -9.80
CA SER A 135 3.66 -4.10 -8.50
C SER A 135 4.29 -4.88 -7.35
N MET A 136 4.09 -4.37 -6.15
CA MET A 136 4.28 -5.03 -4.88
C MET A 136 2.91 -5.18 -4.20
N TYR A 137 2.84 -5.80 -3.01
CA TYR A 137 1.56 -5.97 -2.30
C TYR A 137 1.05 -4.65 -1.74
N ASP A 138 1.91 -3.90 -1.06
CA ASP A 138 1.64 -2.62 -0.42
C ASP A 138 2.94 -1.82 -0.20
N TRP A 139 2.83 -0.63 0.35
CA TRP A 139 3.99 0.20 0.70
C TRP A 139 4.91 -0.49 1.72
N SER A 140 4.34 -1.14 2.72
CA SER A 140 5.11 -1.77 3.81
C SER A 140 5.99 -2.91 3.29
N SER A 141 5.44 -3.80 2.46
CA SER A 141 6.20 -4.87 1.81
C SER A 141 7.22 -4.34 0.80
N SER A 142 6.87 -3.25 0.09
CA SER A 142 7.80 -2.55 -0.81
C SER A 142 9.02 -2.02 -0.06
N LEU A 143 8.82 -1.41 1.11
CA LEU A 143 9.92 -0.94 1.96
C LEU A 143 10.77 -2.09 2.50
N GLY A 144 10.15 -3.17 2.96
CA GLY A 144 10.86 -4.37 3.42
C GLY A 144 11.77 -4.97 2.33
N GLU A 145 11.26 -5.07 1.11
CA GLU A 145 12.04 -5.54 -0.04
C GLU A 145 13.11 -4.53 -0.48
N ALA A 146 12.83 -3.22 -0.42
CA ALA A 146 13.81 -2.17 -0.71
C ALA A 146 15.00 -2.23 0.26
N ALA A 147 14.74 -2.45 1.55
CA ALA A 147 15.78 -2.63 2.56
C ALA A 147 16.66 -3.86 2.26
N ARG A 148 16.04 -4.99 1.92
CA ARG A 148 16.78 -6.19 1.51
C ARG A 148 17.55 -5.99 0.20
N MET A 149 16.97 -5.27 -0.75
CA MET A 149 17.63 -4.90 -2.01
C MET A 149 18.86 -4.03 -1.73
N ALA A 150 18.73 -3.00 -0.90
CA ALA A 150 19.83 -2.13 -0.49
C ALA A 150 20.97 -2.92 0.16
N ALA A 151 20.65 -3.83 1.09
CA ALA A 151 21.63 -4.68 1.74
C ALA A 151 22.37 -5.60 0.74
N ARG A 152 21.68 -6.16 -0.27
CA ARG A 152 22.31 -6.98 -1.31
C ARG A 152 23.22 -6.18 -2.25
N ILE A 153 22.85 -4.93 -2.56
CA ILE A 153 23.65 -4.05 -3.43
C ILE A 153 24.90 -3.57 -2.70
N THR A 154 24.75 -3.02 -1.51
CA THR A 154 25.84 -2.39 -0.75
C THR A 154 26.70 -3.41 0.03
N LYS A 155 26.19 -4.62 0.28
CA LYS A 155 26.76 -5.61 1.21
C LYS A 155 26.90 -5.10 2.64
N ARG A 156 25.97 -4.23 3.05
CA ARG A 156 25.90 -3.61 4.38
C ARG A 156 24.56 -3.94 5.02
N TYR A 157 24.46 -3.84 6.34
CA TYR A 157 23.33 -4.42 7.07
C TYR A 157 22.70 -3.46 8.12
N THR A 158 22.71 -2.17 7.83
CA THR A 158 22.01 -1.18 8.67
C THR A 158 21.11 -0.29 7.81
N ILE A 159 19.84 -0.19 8.16
CA ILE A 159 18.88 0.72 7.55
C ILE A 159 18.52 1.77 8.60
N ILE A 160 18.53 3.05 8.21
CA ILE A 160 18.15 4.18 9.06
C ILE A 160 16.80 4.70 8.55
N VAL A 161 15.83 4.84 9.46
CA VAL A 161 14.46 5.29 9.17
C VAL A 161 14.09 6.50 10.04
N PRO A 162 13.15 7.37 9.63
CA PRO A 162 12.68 8.46 10.47
C PRO A 162 11.94 7.93 11.70
N HIS A 163 11.99 8.67 12.80
CA HIS A 163 11.25 8.30 14.01
C HIS A 163 9.73 8.28 13.78
N TYR A 164 9.19 9.30 13.08
CA TYR A 164 7.77 9.38 12.74
C TYR A 164 7.41 8.59 11.48
N ILE A 165 7.81 7.32 11.40
CA ILE A 165 7.37 6.36 10.39
C ILE A 165 6.08 5.68 10.85
N SER A 166 5.24 5.23 9.91
CA SER A 166 4.08 4.39 10.24
C SER A 166 4.48 3.19 11.10
N PRO A 167 3.81 2.95 12.25
CA PRO A 167 4.10 1.80 13.12
C PRO A 167 3.96 0.47 12.39
N GLU A 168 2.95 0.32 11.54
CA GLU A 168 2.71 -0.89 10.74
C GLU A 168 3.84 -1.09 9.73
N ARG A 169 4.26 -0.01 9.06
CA ARG A 169 5.36 -0.04 8.09
C ARG A 169 6.69 -0.40 8.75
N LEU A 170 6.95 0.16 9.93
CA LEU A 170 8.14 -0.19 10.72
C LEU A 170 8.11 -1.67 11.16
N MET A 171 6.96 -2.16 11.59
CA MET A 171 6.78 -3.57 12.00
C MET A 171 7.06 -4.53 10.83
N VAL A 172 6.51 -4.25 9.65
CA VAL A 172 6.76 -5.06 8.45
C VAL A 172 8.23 -4.96 8.04
N LEU A 173 8.82 -3.75 8.03
CA LEU A 173 10.24 -3.57 7.74
C LEU A 173 11.11 -4.44 8.67
N ARG A 174 10.86 -4.44 9.97
CA ARG A 174 11.59 -5.28 10.94
C ARG A 174 11.40 -6.77 10.65
N THR A 175 10.19 -7.19 10.30
CA THR A 175 9.90 -8.58 9.91
C THR A 175 10.73 -9.03 8.70
N TYR A 176 10.98 -8.15 7.74
CA TYR A 176 11.84 -8.43 6.59
C TYR A 176 13.34 -8.33 6.91
N ALA A 177 13.72 -7.41 7.79
CA ALA A 177 15.11 -7.05 8.08
C ALA A 177 15.77 -8.00 9.08
N GLU A 178 15.13 -8.27 10.22
CA GLU A 178 15.71 -9.00 11.34
C GLU A 178 16.16 -10.42 10.97
N PRO A 179 15.36 -11.26 10.28
CA PRO A 179 15.80 -12.59 9.86
C PRO A 179 16.96 -12.57 8.86
N ALA A 180 17.16 -11.45 8.18
CA ALA A 180 18.27 -11.24 7.24
C ALA A 180 19.51 -10.61 7.89
N GLY A 181 19.51 -10.42 9.21
CA GLY A 181 20.60 -9.79 9.96
C GLY A 181 20.72 -8.27 9.71
N ILE A 182 19.68 -7.63 9.18
CA ILE A 182 19.67 -6.20 8.92
C ILE A 182 19.16 -5.47 10.15
N ARG A 183 19.94 -4.53 10.67
CA ARG A 183 19.55 -3.67 11.79
C ARG A 183 18.76 -2.47 11.31
N VAL A 184 17.68 -2.13 12.01
CA VAL A 184 16.88 -0.94 11.76
C VAL A 184 17.14 0.06 12.88
N LEU A 185 17.61 1.25 12.52
CA LEU A 185 17.87 2.36 13.45
C LEU A 185 16.93 3.52 13.12
N GLU A 186 16.41 4.16 14.15
CA GLU A 186 15.58 5.34 13.99
C GLU A 186 16.45 6.61 14.10
N VAL A 187 16.23 7.59 13.20
CA VAL A 187 16.82 8.92 13.28
C VAL A 187 15.79 9.89 13.87
N LYS A 188 16.23 10.76 14.74
CA LYS A 188 15.39 11.79 15.37
C LYS A 188 14.83 12.76 14.32
N GLN A 189 13.66 13.29 14.64
CA GLN A 189 13.04 14.38 13.90
C GLN A 189 12.72 15.52 14.85
N ASP A 190 12.79 16.72 14.32
CA ASP A 190 12.46 17.93 15.06
C ASP A 190 10.97 17.96 15.42
N MET A 191 10.67 18.25 16.70
CA MET A 191 9.30 18.25 17.23
C MET A 191 8.45 19.43 16.73
N GLU A 192 9.08 20.49 16.23
CA GLU A 192 8.37 21.67 15.73
C GLU A 192 8.03 21.57 14.26
N LYS A 193 8.99 21.13 13.42
CA LYS A 193 8.86 21.08 11.95
C LYS A 193 8.79 19.68 11.37
N GLY A 194 9.12 18.65 12.14
CA GLY A 194 9.19 17.27 11.66
C GLY A 194 10.39 16.95 10.75
N ILE A 195 11.30 17.87 10.51
CA ILE A 195 12.48 17.66 9.68
C ILE A 195 13.45 16.66 10.32
N ILE A 196 14.20 15.95 9.50
CA ILE A 196 15.24 15.02 9.97
C ILE A 196 16.35 15.79 10.73
N ASP A 197 16.72 15.33 11.91
CA ASP A 197 17.88 15.82 12.65
C ASP A 197 19.15 15.33 11.94
N LEU A 198 19.81 16.22 11.20
CA LEU A 198 20.98 15.90 10.41
C LEU A 198 22.22 15.56 11.27
N GLU A 199 22.32 16.09 12.48
CA GLU A 199 23.43 15.76 13.40
C GLU A 199 23.23 14.35 13.99
N ASP A 200 22.01 14.02 14.38
CA ASP A 200 21.69 12.64 14.80
C ASP A 200 21.88 11.65 13.64
N LEU A 201 21.52 12.03 12.42
CA LEU A 201 21.74 11.21 11.22
C LEU A 201 23.24 10.97 10.96
N LYS A 202 24.06 12.05 10.96
CA LYS A 202 25.52 11.94 10.81
C LYS A 202 26.16 11.06 11.88
N GLY A 203 25.64 11.10 13.11
CA GLY A 203 26.09 10.25 14.21
C GLY A 203 25.73 8.78 14.07
N LYS A 204 24.73 8.44 13.23
CA LYS A 204 24.23 7.07 13.03
C LYS A 204 24.69 6.41 11.74
N VAL A 205 25.00 7.19 10.70
CA VAL A 205 25.57 6.63 9.46
C VAL A 205 26.98 6.13 9.68
N SER A 206 27.32 5.05 9.00
CA SER A 206 28.64 4.41 9.10
C SER A 206 28.94 3.59 7.84
N GLY A 207 30.12 2.95 7.78
CA GLY A 207 30.45 1.98 6.73
C GLY A 207 29.52 0.76 6.68
N GLU A 208 28.68 0.53 7.68
CA GLU A 208 27.69 -0.54 7.73
C GLU A 208 26.29 -0.07 7.27
N THR A 209 26.11 1.21 6.94
CA THR A 209 24.82 1.74 6.49
C THR A 209 24.53 1.29 5.07
N ALA A 210 23.49 0.47 4.89
CA ALA A 210 23.01 0.02 3.60
C ALA A 210 22.13 1.09 2.93
N ALA A 211 21.24 1.72 3.70
CA ALA A 211 20.40 2.81 3.21
C ALA A 211 19.87 3.71 4.33
N VAL A 212 19.51 4.93 3.93
CA VAL A 212 18.67 5.85 4.70
C VAL A 212 17.32 5.96 3.99
N TYR A 213 16.24 5.83 4.75
CA TYR A 213 14.86 5.92 4.28
C TYR A 213 14.20 7.20 4.78
N VAL A 214 13.43 7.86 3.93
CA VAL A 214 12.58 9.02 4.26
C VAL A 214 11.24 8.90 3.57
N GLU A 215 10.18 9.40 4.19
CA GLU A 215 8.85 9.55 3.57
C GLU A 215 8.59 11.01 3.21
N ASN A 216 8.15 11.27 1.99
CA ASN A 216 7.81 12.63 1.59
C ASN A 216 6.59 12.63 0.65
N PRO A 217 5.38 13.01 1.12
CA PRO A 217 5.05 13.47 2.49
C PRO A 217 5.30 12.40 3.55
N SER A 218 5.56 12.84 4.79
CA SER A 218 5.75 11.94 5.95
C SER A 218 4.46 11.21 6.32
N TYR A 219 4.57 10.17 7.14
CA TYR A 219 3.40 9.48 7.72
C TYR A 219 2.45 10.45 8.45
N LEU A 220 2.98 11.46 9.13
CA LEU A 220 2.18 12.47 9.82
C LEU A 220 1.70 13.61 8.91
N GLY A 221 1.95 13.53 7.60
CA GLY A 221 1.41 14.38 6.55
C GLY A 221 2.24 15.63 6.22
N PHE A 222 3.28 15.96 6.96
CA PHE A 222 4.13 17.10 6.62
C PHE A 222 5.14 16.78 5.52
N LEU A 223 5.50 17.80 4.73
CA LEU A 223 6.57 17.71 3.75
C LEU A 223 7.93 17.85 4.44
N VAL A 224 8.87 16.97 4.13
CA VAL A 224 10.23 16.96 4.69
C VAL A 224 11.11 17.87 3.83
N GLU A 225 11.43 19.06 4.33
CA GLU A 225 12.13 20.10 3.57
C GLU A 225 13.61 19.79 3.30
N ASN A 226 14.26 19.00 4.18
CA ASN A 226 15.71 18.76 4.12
C ASN A 226 16.10 17.43 3.44
N VAL A 227 15.24 16.87 2.57
CA VAL A 227 15.44 15.58 1.89
C VAL A 227 16.75 15.50 1.10
N ARG A 228 17.18 16.61 0.45
CA ARG A 228 18.46 16.66 -0.30
C ARG A 228 19.67 16.47 0.61
N ALA A 229 19.68 17.14 1.76
CA ALA A 229 20.76 16.99 2.73
C ALA A 229 20.82 15.56 3.30
N VAL A 230 19.67 14.92 3.47
CA VAL A 230 19.61 13.49 3.88
C VAL A 230 20.18 12.59 2.80
N ALA A 231 19.84 12.83 1.52
CA ALA A 231 20.39 12.10 0.39
C ALA A 231 21.94 12.22 0.31
N GLU A 232 22.46 13.44 0.45
CA GLU A 232 23.91 13.68 0.46
C GLU A 232 24.62 12.91 1.59
N ILE A 233 24.10 12.93 2.81
CA ILE A 233 24.66 12.18 3.94
C ILE A 233 24.61 10.66 3.69
N ALA A 234 23.52 10.15 3.09
CA ALA A 234 23.39 8.74 2.76
C ALA A 234 24.42 8.32 1.72
N HIS A 235 24.62 9.12 0.67
CA HIS A 235 25.58 8.85 -0.40
C HIS A 235 27.04 9.02 0.06
N ASP A 236 27.33 10.04 0.86
CA ASP A 236 28.68 10.29 1.40
C ASP A 236 29.20 9.11 2.24
N CYS A 237 28.32 8.43 2.98
CA CYS A 237 28.71 7.20 3.68
C CYS A 237 28.73 5.96 2.76
N GLY A 238 28.35 6.11 1.49
CA GLY A 238 28.27 5.02 0.49
C GLY A 238 27.04 4.12 0.70
N GLY A 239 26.03 4.56 1.43
CA GLY A 239 24.70 3.97 1.52
C GLY A 239 23.81 4.40 0.37
N LEU A 240 22.60 3.81 0.29
CA LEU A 240 21.58 4.20 -0.67
C LEU A 240 20.55 5.12 -0.03
N PHE A 241 19.90 5.94 -0.85
CA PHE A 241 18.77 6.76 -0.41
C PHE A 241 17.45 6.18 -0.91
N ILE A 242 16.58 5.76 0.02
CA ILE A 242 15.25 5.20 -0.26
C ILE A 242 14.21 6.25 0.10
N VAL A 243 13.27 6.50 -0.81
CA VAL A 243 12.20 7.47 -0.59
C VAL A 243 10.84 6.79 -0.67
N GLY A 244 10.01 7.03 0.35
CA GLY A 244 8.61 6.63 0.39
C GLY A 244 7.70 7.76 -0.07
N VAL A 245 6.69 7.48 -0.92
CA VAL A 245 5.82 8.50 -1.48
C VAL A 245 4.34 8.15 -1.42
N ASP A 246 3.51 9.17 -1.26
CA ASP A 246 2.12 9.18 -1.70
C ASP A 246 2.09 9.71 -3.14
N PRO A 247 1.75 8.91 -4.15
CA PRO A 247 1.86 9.32 -5.55
C PRO A 247 0.97 10.52 -5.92
N THR A 248 -0.13 10.77 -5.18
CA THR A 248 -1.00 11.92 -5.44
C THR A 248 -0.34 13.26 -5.11
N SER A 249 0.71 13.25 -4.29
CA SER A 249 1.50 14.45 -3.98
C SER A 249 2.38 14.91 -5.14
N LEU A 250 2.75 13.98 -6.03
CA LEU A 250 3.72 14.23 -7.10
C LEU A 250 3.19 15.12 -8.23
N GLY A 251 1.89 15.45 -8.21
CA GLY A 251 1.36 16.52 -9.06
C GLY A 251 1.85 17.91 -8.68
N ILE A 252 2.37 18.11 -7.45
CA ILE A 252 2.79 19.42 -6.92
C ILE A 252 4.12 19.37 -6.15
N VAL A 253 4.57 18.18 -5.73
CA VAL A 253 5.85 17.97 -5.03
C VAL A 253 6.85 17.39 -6.03
N LYS A 254 8.10 17.83 -5.95
CA LYS A 254 9.16 17.29 -6.80
C LYS A 254 9.29 15.78 -6.64
N PRO A 255 9.46 15.05 -7.76
CA PRO A 255 9.62 13.60 -7.74
C PRO A 255 10.94 13.18 -7.06
N PRO A 256 10.98 12.00 -6.46
CA PRO A 256 12.16 11.50 -5.74
C PRO A 256 13.44 11.43 -6.55
N GLY A 257 13.37 11.12 -7.85
CA GLY A 257 14.53 11.10 -8.74
C GLY A 257 15.25 12.44 -8.82
N ASP A 258 14.50 13.56 -8.78
CA ASP A 258 15.05 14.94 -8.87
C ASP A 258 15.93 15.32 -7.64
N TYR A 259 15.73 14.63 -6.50
CA TYR A 259 16.54 14.91 -5.30
C TYR A 259 17.39 13.72 -4.83
N GLY A 260 17.66 12.77 -5.73
CA GLY A 260 18.71 11.77 -5.55
C GLY A 260 18.28 10.43 -4.98
N ALA A 261 17.00 10.06 -5.08
CA ALA A 261 16.56 8.71 -4.67
C ALA A 261 17.22 7.62 -5.53
N ASP A 262 17.70 6.56 -4.89
CA ASP A 262 18.20 5.36 -5.55
C ASP A 262 17.08 4.32 -5.72
N ILE A 263 16.19 4.26 -4.74
CA ILE A 263 15.01 3.39 -4.72
C ILE A 263 13.82 4.21 -4.23
N VAL A 264 12.68 4.05 -4.88
CA VAL A 264 11.42 4.68 -4.46
C VAL A 264 10.40 3.60 -4.18
N VAL A 265 9.69 3.75 -3.06
CA VAL A 265 8.57 2.89 -2.67
C VAL A 265 7.34 3.75 -2.36
N GLY A 266 6.16 3.16 -2.37
CA GLY A 266 4.94 3.93 -2.08
C GLY A 266 3.68 3.09 -2.11
N GLU A 267 2.53 3.76 -1.86
CA GLU A 267 1.20 3.15 -1.94
C GLU A 267 0.44 3.67 -3.15
N GLY A 268 0.15 2.78 -4.08
CA GLY A 268 -0.59 3.08 -5.30
C GLY A 268 -2.12 2.94 -5.17
N GLN A 269 -2.67 2.62 -3.99
CA GLN A 269 -4.13 2.55 -3.80
C GLN A 269 -4.84 3.84 -4.26
N PRO A 270 -4.32 5.05 -4.00
CA PRO A 270 -4.94 6.29 -4.47
C PRO A 270 -5.05 6.41 -5.99
N LEU A 271 -4.32 5.61 -6.75
CA LEU A 271 -4.33 5.62 -8.22
C LEU A 271 -5.48 4.75 -8.77
N GLY A 272 -6.72 5.07 -8.42
CA GLY A 272 -7.91 4.40 -8.98
C GLY A 272 -8.25 3.04 -8.37
N ASN A 273 -7.75 2.72 -7.18
CA ASN A 273 -8.13 1.54 -6.43
C ASN A 273 -9.02 1.91 -5.23
N TYR A 274 -10.02 1.07 -4.95
CA TYR A 274 -10.83 1.20 -3.75
C TYR A 274 -10.05 0.81 -2.50
N MET A 275 -10.52 1.20 -1.31
CA MET A 275 -9.90 0.83 -0.04
C MET A 275 -9.99 -0.68 0.29
N ASN A 276 -10.93 -1.40 -0.32
CA ASN A 276 -11.08 -2.86 -0.30
C ASN A 276 -11.01 -3.48 1.12
N CYS A 277 -11.58 -2.81 2.12
CA CYS A 277 -11.51 -3.25 3.53
C CYS A 277 -10.07 -3.49 4.04
N GLY A 278 -9.08 -2.77 3.50
CA GLY A 278 -7.67 -2.89 3.83
C GLY A 278 -6.83 -3.73 2.86
N GLY A 279 -7.39 -4.17 1.73
CA GLY A 279 -6.66 -4.88 0.67
C GLY A 279 -7.56 -5.55 -0.36
N PRO A 280 -7.04 -5.91 -1.55
CA PRO A 280 -5.65 -5.69 -1.97
C PRO A 280 -5.31 -4.21 -2.12
N LEU A 281 -4.06 -3.87 -1.84
CA LEU A 281 -3.47 -2.54 -2.07
C LEU A 281 -2.60 -2.59 -3.33
N LEU A 282 -1.72 -1.61 -3.53
CA LEU A 282 -0.83 -1.56 -4.69
C LEU A 282 0.53 -0.99 -4.29
N GLY A 283 1.44 -1.85 -3.86
CA GLY A 283 2.80 -1.41 -3.58
C GLY A 283 3.51 -0.92 -4.84
N ILE A 284 4.08 0.27 -4.77
CA ILE A 284 4.95 0.84 -5.80
C ILE A 284 6.40 0.53 -5.43
N MET A 285 7.21 0.17 -6.43
CA MET A 285 8.65 0.08 -6.29
C MET A 285 9.35 0.42 -7.61
N ALA A 286 10.26 1.39 -7.54
CA ALA A 286 11.08 1.83 -8.66
C ALA A 286 12.54 2.04 -8.21
N CYS A 287 13.48 1.98 -9.15
CA CYS A 287 14.89 2.19 -8.87
C CYS A 287 15.62 2.79 -10.08
N ARG A 288 16.88 3.15 -9.86
CA ARG A 288 17.81 3.58 -10.89
C ARG A 288 18.10 2.46 -11.90
N GLY A 289 18.47 2.82 -13.12
CA GLY A 289 18.63 1.93 -14.27
C GLY A 289 19.90 1.09 -14.31
N GLU A 290 20.84 1.27 -13.38
CA GLU A 290 22.06 0.49 -13.35
C GLU A 290 21.75 -1.01 -13.15
N LEU A 291 22.43 -1.86 -13.89
CA LEU A 291 22.21 -3.32 -13.84
C LEU A 291 22.36 -3.91 -12.44
N SER A 292 23.15 -3.30 -11.56
CA SER A 292 23.28 -3.67 -10.16
C SER A 292 21.96 -3.53 -9.39
N PHE A 293 21.16 -2.53 -9.70
CA PHE A 293 19.82 -2.31 -9.14
C PHE A 293 18.80 -3.23 -9.79
N VAL A 294 18.69 -3.19 -11.11
CA VAL A 294 17.68 -3.93 -11.87
C VAL A 294 17.74 -5.43 -11.59
N ARG A 295 18.93 -6.01 -11.44
CA ARG A 295 19.12 -7.43 -11.10
C ARG A 295 18.72 -7.78 -9.65
N GLN A 296 18.65 -6.81 -8.76
CA GLN A 296 18.26 -7.00 -7.36
C GLN A 296 16.82 -6.57 -7.08
N MET A 297 16.13 -5.95 -8.03
CA MET A 297 14.74 -5.55 -7.87
C MET A 297 13.85 -6.76 -7.65
N PRO A 298 12.98 -6.78 -6.63
CA PRO A 298 11.99 -7.85 -6.43
C PRO A 298 10.82 -7.73 -7.43
N GLY A 299 9.99 -8.76 -7.45
CA GLY A 299 8.78 -8.77 -8.25
C GLY A 299 9.03 -8.92 -9.76
N ARG A 300 7.95 -8.85 -10.54
CA ARG A 300 7.97 -9.04 -11.99
C ARG A 300 8.30 -7.76 -12.71
N ILE A 301 9.07 -7.89 -13.77
CA ILE A 301 9.40 -6.78 -14.68
C ILE A 301 9.03 -7.20 -16.08
N ILE A 302 8.33 -6.34 -16.80
CA ILE A 302 8.01 -6.51 -18.20
C ILE A 302 9.02 -5.72 -19.02
N GLY A 303 9.62 -6.39 -20.00
CA GLY A 303 10.50 -5.77 -20.97
C GLY A 303 9.82 -5.65 -22.34
N MET A 304 10.23 -4.66 -23.11
CA MET A 304 9.81 -4.44 -24.49
C MET A 304 10.92 -4.84 -25.45
N THR A 305 10.54 -5.51 -26.52
CA THR A 305 11.41 -5.85 -27.66
C THR A 305 10.66 -5.66 -28.98
N THR A 306 11.20 -6.13 -30.07
CA THR A 306 10.54 -6.18 -31.37
C THR A 306 10.35 -7.62 -31.83
N THR A 307 9.37 -7.85 -32.70
CA THR A 307 9.22 -9.11 -33.43
C THR A 307 10.47 -9.42 -34.24
N LYS A 308 10.66 -10.69 -34.61
CA LYS A 308 11.86 -11.18 -35.36
C LYS A 308 12.10 -10.40 -36.67
N ASP A 309 11.03 -9.97 -37.30
CA ASP A 309 11.07 -9.14 -38.53
C ASP A 309 11.20 -7.63 -38.26
N GLY A 310 11.27 -7.21 -36.98
CA GLY A 310 11.36 -5.82 -36.56
C GLY A 310 10.10 -4.96 -36.77
N SER A 311 8.99 -5.57 -37.27
CA SER A 311 7.80 -4.82 -37.70
C SER A 311 6.90 -4.36 -36.56
N ARG A 312 6.94 -5.01 -35.40
CA ARG A 312 6.04 -4.74 -34.26
C ARG A 312 6.79 -4.75 -32.93
N ARG A 313 6.27 -4.02 -31.96
CA ARG A 313 6.67 -4.15 -30.56
C ARG A 313 6.16 -5.47 -30.00
N ALA A 314 6.92 -6.08 -29.12
CA ALA A 314 6.56 -7.29 -28.41
C ALA A 314 6.99 -7.16 -26.94
N TYR A 315 6.27 -7.79 -26.03
CA TYR A 315 6.47 -7.69 -24.60
C TYR A 315 6.67 -9.06 -23.98
N CYS A 316 7.51 -9.16 -22.98
CA CYS A 316 7.70 -10.39 -22.22
C CYS A 316 8.14 -10.10 -20.79
N MET A 317 7.91 -11.03 -19.87
CA MET A 317 8.53 -10.97 -18.56
C MET A 317 10.03 -11.22 -18.67
N VAL A 318 10.81 -10.33 -18.04
CA VAL A 318 12.28 -10.39 -18.06
C VAL A 318 12.84 -10.74 -16.68
N LEU A 319 14.08 -11.25 -16.67
CA LEU A 319 14.81 -11.59 -15.44
C LEU A 319 14.09 -12.60 -14.53
N GLN A 320 13.25 -13.48 -15.07
CA GLN A 320 12.51 -14.50 -14.32
C GLN A 320 13.42 -15.42 -13.49
N THR A 321 14.71 -15.55 -13.87
CA THR A 321 15.68 -16.32 -13.11
C THR A 321 15.91 -15.86 -11.67
N ARG A 322 15.36 -14.71 -11.26
CA ARG A 322 15.36 -14.20 -9.88
C ARG A 322 14.27 -14.82 -9.00
N GLU A 323 13.23 -15.41 -9.62
CA GLU A 323 12.01 -15.86 -8.94
C GLU A 323 12.20 -17.23 -8.26
N GLN A 324 11.36 -17.51 -7.25
CA GLN A 324 11.43 -18.71 -6.41
C GLN A 324 11.28 -20.02 -7.18
N HIS A 325 10.41 -20.07 -8.18
CA HIS A 325 10.16 -21.28 -8.95
C HIS A 325 11.38 -21.74 -9.78
N ILE A 326 12.36 -20.83 -9.99
CA ILE A 326 13.63 -21.13 -10.65
C ILE A 326 14.77 -21.24 -9.65
N ARG A 327 14.95 -20.22 -8.80
CA ARG A 327 16.09 -20.09 -7.89
C ARG A 327 15.90 -20.75 -6.53
N ARG A 328 14.68 -21.18 -6.19
CA ARG A 328 14.34 -21.81 -4.91
C ARG A 328 14.76 -20.90 -3.73
N GLU A 329 15.53 -21.43 -2.79
CA GLU A 329 16.07 -20.71 -1.62
C GLU A 329 17.02 -19.55 -1.97
N ARG A 330 17.52 -19.51 -3.19
CA ARG A 330 18.41 -18.44 -3.69
C ARG A 330 17.68 -17.33 -4.42
N ALA A 331 16.35 -17.33 -4.41
CA ALA A 331 15.57 -16.29 -5.04
C ALA A 331 15.86 -14.91 -4.42
N THR A 332 15.73 -13.88 -5.24
CA THR A 332 15.94 -12.49 -4.81
C THR A 332 14.91 -12.07 -3.77
N SER A 333 13.66 -12.56 -3.92
CA SER A 333 12.52 -12.27 -3.07
C SER A 333 11.61 -13.48 -2.97
N ASN A 334 10.76 -13.53 -1.96
CA ASN A 334 9.71 -14.52 -1.80
C ASN A 334 8.37 -14.09 -2.44
N ILE A 335 8.32 -12.92 -3.08
CA ILE A 335 7.13 -12.48 -3.84
C ILE A 335 6.91 -13.42 -5.01
N CYS A 336 5.75 -14.05 -5.02
CA CYS A 336 5.34 -14.98 -6.08
C CYS A 336 4.32 -14.34 -7.03
N THR A 337 3.24 -13.83 -6.47
CA THR A 337 2.14 -13.16 -7.19
C THR A 337 2.17 -11.68 -6.86
N ASN A 338 1.68 -10.85 -7.76
CA ASN A 338 1.60 -9.41 -7.58
C ASN A 338 0.19 -8.90 -7.84
N GLU A 339 -0.05 -7.63 -7.54
CA GLU A 339 -1.35 -6.95 -7.66
C GLU A 339 -1.55 -6.41 -9.10
N ALA A 340 -1.42 -7.29 -10.12
CA ALA A 340 -1.44 -6.90 -11.53
C ALA A 340 -2.74 -6.20 -11.96
N LEU A 341 -3.89 -6.63 -11.45
CA LEU A 341 -5.17 -5.98 -11.75
C LEU A 341 -5.25 -4.59 -11.12
N CYS A 342 -4.72 -4.40 -9.91
CA CYS A 342 -4.62 -3.09 -9.28
C CYS A 342 -3.65 -2.18 -10.04
N ALA A 343 -2.54 -2.71 -10.55
CA ALA A 343 -1.61 -1.98 -11.41
C ALA A 343 -2.26 -1.55 -12.73
N LEU A 344 -3.08 -2.42 -13.34
CA LEU A 344 -3.88 -2.06 -14.52
C LEU A 344 -4.86 -0.92 -14.22
N ARG A 345 -5.57 -0.99 -13.10
CA ARG A 345 -6.47 0.09 -12.64
C ARG A 345 -5.72 1.41 -12.50
N ALA A 346 -4.53 1.37 -11.89
CA ALA A 346 -3.66 2.54 -11.77
C ALA A 346 -3.20 3.07 -13.13
N ALA A 347 -2.87 2.20 -14.08
CA ALA A 347 -2.52 2.61 -15.43
C ALA A 347 -3.67 3.36 -16.14
N VAL A 348 -4.90 2.84 -16.04
CA VAL A 348 -6.10 3.51 -16.59
C VAL A 348 -6.32 4.87 -15.91
N TYR A 349 -6.18 4.92 -14.58
CA TYR A 349 -6.34 6.15 -13.80
C TYR A 349 -5.29 7.21 -14.20
N MET A 350 -4.02 6.84 -14.26
CA MET A 350 -2.93 7.74 -14.65
C MET A 350 -3.09 8.23 -16.10
N ALA A 351 -3.46 7.35 -17.02
CA ALA A 351 -3.72 7.71 -18.40
C ALA A 351 -4.92 8.68 -18.56
N LEU A 352 -5.95 8.52 -17.72
CA LEU A 352 -7.11 9.42 -17.71
C LEU A 352 -6.75 10.83 -17.20
N LEU A 353 -5.99 10.91 -16.11
CA LEU A 353 -5.64 12.19 -15.50
C LEU A 353 -4.59 12.95 -16.32
N GLY A 354 -3.57 12.24 -16.79
CA GLY A 354 -2.40 12.88 -17.38
C GLY A 354 -1.71 13.87 -16.42
N PRO A 355 -0.66 14.59 -16.88
CA PRO A 355 0.08 15.52 -16.01
C PRO A 355 -0.79 16.64 -15.43
N GLU A 356 -1.71 17.20 -16.22
CA GLU A 356 -2.61 18.28 -15.80
C GLU A 356 -3.57 17.81 -14.71
N GLY A 357 -4.21 16.63 -14.90
CA GLY A 357 -5.12 16.07 -13.89
C GLY A 357 -4.42 15.72 -12.59
N PHE A 358 -3.16 15.24 -12.64
CA PHE A 358 -2.36 15.03 -11.44
C PHE A 358 -2.05 16.33 -10.70
N ARG A 359 -1.70 17.39 -11.44
CA ARG A 359 -1.48 18.72 -10.86
C ARG A 359 -2.73 19.25 -10.19
N GLU A 360 -3.87 19.22 -10.88
CA GLU A 360 -5.16 19.66 -10.33
C GLU A 360 -5.57 18.84 -9.10
N LEU A 361 -5.37 17.52 -9.11
CA LEU A 361 -5.62 16.64 -7.98
C LEU A 361 -4.76 17.03 -6.77
N GLY A 362 -3.46 17.18 -6.96
CA GLY A 362 -2.51 17.57 -5.92
C GLY A 362 -2.85 18.94 -5.32
N GLU A 363 -3.11 19.96 -6.16
CA GLU A 363 -3.53 21.30 -5.75
C GLU A 363 -4.83 21.26 -4.94
N ASN A 364 -5.82 20.48 -5.38
CA ASN A 364 -7.12 20.35 -4.71
C ASN A 364 -6.96 19.71 -3.32
N ILE A 365 -6.19 18.62 -3.20
CA ILE A 365 -5.92 17.98 -1.92
C ILE A 365 -5.18 18.93 -0.99
N LEU A 366 -4.12 19.60 -1.46
CA LEU A 366 -3.35 20.57 -0.68
C LEU A 366 -4.24 21.69 -0.17
N TYR A 367 -5.02 22.31 -1.06
CA TYR A 367 -5.91 23.41 -0.72
C TYR A 367 -6.92 23.00 0.38
N LYS A 368 -7.56 21.85 0.23
CA LYS A 368 -8.54 21.34 1.20
C LYS A 368 -7.91 20.99 2.54
N THR A 369 -6.70 20.42 2.50
CA THR A 369 -5.94 20.13 3.73
C THR A 369 -5.61 21.42 4.49
N GLN A 370 -5.10 22.44 3.80
CA GLN A 370 -4.80 23.74 4.41
C GLN A 370 -6.07 24.44 4.91
N TYR A 371 -7.18 24.29 4.19
CA TYR A 371 -8.47 24.80 4.62
C TYR A 371 -8.96 24.12 5.91
N ALA A 372 -8.85 22.79 6.00
CA ALA A 372 -9.23 22.05 7.19
C ALA A 372 -8.36 22.44 8.39
N ILE A 373 -7.04 22.49 8.23
CA ILE A 373 -6.10 22.97 9.25
C ILE A 373 -6.52 24.35 9.76
N LYS A 374 -6.75 25.30 8.85
CA LYS A 374 -7.15 26.69 9.21
C LYS A 374 -8.48 26.74 9.94
N ARG A 375 -9.43 25.84 9.66
CA ARG A 375 -10.72 25.78 10.37
C ARG A 375 -10.55 25.21 11.77
N LEU A 376 -9.85 24.07 11.88
CA LEU A 376 -9.67 23.38 13.16
C LEU A 376 -8.78 24.16 14.13
N SER A 377 -7.77 24.89 13.64
CA SER A 377 -6.90 25.73 14.48
C SER A 377 -7.61 26.89 15.20
N ARG A 378 -8.90 27.12 14.92
CA ARG A 378 -9.71 28.16 15.56
C ARG A 378 -10.58 27.64 16.72
N ILE A 379 -10.52 26.34 16.96
CA ILE A 379 -11.27 25.72 18.05
C ILE A 379 -10.39 25.75 19.30
N ASP A 380 -10.91 26.29 20.39
CA ASP A 380 -10.22 26.34 21.67
C ASP A 380 -9.90 24.91 22.15
N GLY A 381 -8.70 24.71 22.69
CA GLY A 381 -8.19 23.39 23.09
C GLY A 381 -7.65 22.53 21.94
N ILE A 382 -7.68 23.01 20.70
CA ILE A 382 -7.11 22.31 19.54
C ILE A 382 -5.85 23.02 19.02
N ARG A 383 -4.76 22.28 18.91
CA ARG A 383 -3.58 22.68 18.14
C ARG A 383 -3.53 21.92 16.81
N ALA A 384 -3.79 22.62 15.69
CA ALA A 384 -3.77 22.07 14.34
C ALA A 384 -3.07 23.03 13.36
N PRO A 385 -2.01 22.64 12.62
CA PRO A 385 -1.33 21.36 12.76
C PRO A 385 -0.39 21.35 13.98
N LEU A 386 -0.02 20.17 14.48
CA LEU A 386 0.97 20.05 15.54
C LEU A 386 2.36 20.48 15.04
N PHE A 387 2.75 20.04 13.85
CA PHE A 387 4.02 20.38 13.20
C PHE A 387 3.88 21.63 12.33
N ARG A 388 4.77 22.61 12.52
CA ARG A 388 4.81 23.86 11.74
C ARG A 388 5.50 23.67 10.39
N ALA A 389 4.92 22.84 9.56
CA ALA A 389 5.37 22.53 8.21
C ALA A 389 4.21 22.59 7.22
N LEU A 390 4.50 22.56 5.94
CA LEU A 390 3.47 22.38 4.92
C LEU A 390 2.97 20.93 4.96
N HIS A 391 1.65 20.75 5.05
CA HIS A 391 1.00 19.43 5.11
C HIS A 391 0.29 19.12 3.80
N PHE A 392 0.40 17.87 3.38
CA PHE A 392 -0.32 17.32 2.24
C PHE A 392 -1.16 16.13 2.69
N LYS A 393 -2.45 16.15 2.42
CA LYS A 393 -3.44 15.12 2.75
C LYS A 393 -3.60 14.88 4.25
N GLY A 394 -2.54 14.44 4.92
CA GLY A 394 -2.50 14.19 6.37
C GLY A 394 -2.07 15.42 7.17
N PHE A 395 -2.57 15.52 8.41
CA PHE A 395 -2.09 16.49 9.41
C PHE A 395 -2.42 16.01 10.83
N THR A 396 -1.57 16.36 11.77
CA THR A 396 -1.73 15.97 13.18
C THR A 396 -2.46 17.05 13.94
N VAL A 397 -3.48 16.65 14.68
CA VAL A 397 -4.25 17.48 15.64
C VAL A 397 -3.90 17.04 17.04
N ASN A 398 -3.55 17.98 17.91
CA ASN A 398 -3.25 17.75 19.32
C ASN A 398 -4.33 18.37 20.21
N LEU A 399 -4.70 17.65 21.27
CA LEU A 399 -5.76 17.94 22.22
C LEU A 399 -5.24 18.07 23.67
N ASP A 400 -3.93 18.27 23.91
CA ASP A 400 -3.37 18.37 25.27
C ASP A 400 -3.96 19.52 26.10
N GLU A 401 -4.48 20.55 25.42
CA GLU A 401 -5.13 21.70 26.06
C GLU A 401 -6.65 21.51 26.23
N ALA A 402 -7.19 20.39 25.71
CA ALA A 402 -8.61 20.06 25.84
C ALA A 402 -8.89 19.21 27.08
N SER A 403 -10.15 19.20 27.53
CA SER A 403 -10.61 18.38 28.68
C SER A 403 -10.81 16.90 28.35
N LYS A 404 -10.83 16.54 27.05
CA LYS A 404 -11.16 15.19 26.56
C LYS A 404 -9.99 14.55 25.84
N THR A 405 -9.89 13.22 25.97
CA THR A 405 -8.93 12.40 25.23
C THR A 405 -9.35 12.23 23.79
N VAL A 406 -8.39 11.86 22.91
CA VAL A 406 -8.65 11.53 21.49
C VAL A 406 -9.71 10.44 21.35
N GLU A 407 -9.68 9.40 22.21
CA GLU A 407 -10.64 8.30 22.18
C GLU A 407 -12.07 8.75 22.54
N GLU A 408 -12.22 9.66 23.50
CA GLU A 408 -13.51 10.25 23.87
C GLU A 408 -14.06 11.09 22.73
N VAL A 409 -13.23 11.97 22.17
CA VAL A 409 -13.61 12.79 21.01
C VAL A 409 -14.01 11.92 19.84
N ASN A 410 -13.23 10.91 19.48
CA ASN A 410 -13.55 9.99 18.37
C ASN A 410 -14.86 9.23 18.60
N ARG A 411 -15.19 8.88 19.85
CA ARG A 411 -16.46 8.21 20.20
C ARG A 411 -17.66 9.14 19.95
N GLU A 412 -17.55 10.41 20.33
CA GLU A 412 -18.63 11.40 20.08
C GLU A 412 -18.76 11.71 18.58
N LEU A 413 -17.65 11.89 17.87
CA LEU A 413 -17.64 12.06 16.41
C LEU A 413 -18.33 10.90 15.70
N LEU A 414 -18.06 9.66 16.12
CA LEU A 414 -18.66 8.46 15.52
C LEU A 414 -20.18 8.41 15.73
N ARG A 415 -20.69 8.84 16.89
CA ARG A 415 -22.13 8.99 17.14
C ARG A 415 -22.80 9.97 16.18
N ARG A 416 -22.06 10.99 15.77
CA ARG A 416 -22.51 12.01 14.80
C ARG A 416 -22.25 11.60 13.33
N GLY A 417 -21.79 10.35 13.10
CA GLY A 417 -21.51 9.84 11.76
C GLY A 417 -20.17 10.27 11.16
N ILE A 418 -19.23 10.68 12.00
CA ILE A 418 -17.89 11.11 11.59
C ILE A 418 -16.86 10.10 12.13
N VAL A 419 -15.97 9.64 11.27
CA VAL A 419 -14.77 8.90 11.68
C VAL A 419 -13.65 9.91 11.81
N GLY A 420 -13.21 10.16 13.04
CA GLY A 420 -12.19 11.14 13.37
C GLY A 420 -10.76 10.68 13.09
N GLY A 421 -9.79 11.37 13.68
CA GLY A 421 -8.38 11.11 13.46
C GLY A 421 -7.90 9.82 14.14
N ARG A 422 -6.84 9.21 13.58
CA ARG A 422 -6.18 8.04 14.15
C ARG A 422 -5.41 8.44 15.42
N PRO A 423 -5.66 7.82 16.58
CA PRO A 423 -4.89 8.09 17.79
C PRO A 423 -3.40 7.78 17.62
N LEU A 424 -2.52 8.66 18.07
CA LEU A 424 -1.07 8.54 17.90
C LEU A 424 -0.34 8.21 19.20
N LYS A 425 -0.95 8.43 20.36
CA LYS A 425 -0.34 8.31 21.69
C LYS A 425 0.38 6.99 21.95
N ASN A 426 -0.18 5.87 21.48
CA ASN A 426 0.43 4.55 21.67
C ASN A 426 1.69 4.34 20.83
N ALA A 427 1.76 4.96 19.66
CA ALA A 427 2.92 4.86 18.76
C ALA A 427 3.98 5.93 19.05
N PHE A 428 3.54 7.12 19.41
CA PHE A 428 4.38 8.31 19.64
C PHE A 428 3.91 9.02 20.94
N PRO A 429 4.25 8.47 22.12
CA PRO A 429 3.79 9.01 23.41
C PRO A 429 4.17 10.47 23.64
N GLU A 430 5.30 10.91 23.08
CA GLU A 430 5.79 12.28 23.15
C GLU A 430 4.90 13.31 22.43
N LEU A 431 4.02 12.87 21.53
CA LEU A 431 3.05 13.74 20.88
C LEU A 431 1.80 14.00 21.72
N GLY A 432 1.70 13.42 22.92
CA GLY A 432 0.56 13.61 23.83
C GLY A 432 -0.77 13.10 23.26
N GLU A 433 -1.87 13.77 23.60
CA GLU A 433 -3.22 13.49 23.06
C GLU A 433 -3.33 13.99 21.62
N SER A 434 -2.65 13.27 20.72
CA SER A 434 -2.61 13.62 19.30
C SER A 434 -3.30 12.58 18.42
N SER A 435 -3.85 13.04 17.31
CA SER A 435 -4.47 12.19 16.30
C SER A 435 -4.15 12.65 14.88
N LEU A 436 -4.02 11.69 13.97
CA LEU A 436 -3.76 11.91 12.55
C LEU A 436 -5.07 11.99 11.77
N TYR A 437 -5.37 13.15 11.24
CA TYR A 437 -6.48 13.40 10.34
C TYR A 437 -6.03 13.37 8.88
N SER A 438 -6.95 13.09 7.96
CA SER A 438 -6.69 13.18 6.52
C SER A 438 -7.84 13.83 5.77
N VAL A 439 -7.49 14.53 4.69
CA VAL A 439 -8.43 15.19 3.76
C VAL A 439 -8.01 14.87 2.33
N THR A 440 -8.94 14.37 1.53
CA THR A 440 -8.74 14.07 0.11
C THR A 440 -9.62 14.96 -0.78
N GLU A 441 -9.55 14.76 -2.07
CA GLU A 441 -10.42 15.46 -3.04
C GLU A 441 -11.92 15.20 -2.84
N LEU A 442 -12.29 14.11 -2.16
CA LEU A 442 -13.70 13.78 -1.88
C LEU A 442 -14.33 14.68 -0.81
N HIS A 443 -13.53 15.25 0.09
CA HIS A 443 -14.07 16.12 1.14
C HIS A 443 -14.49 17.46 0.56
N ARG A 444 -15.71 17.87 0.86
CA ARG A 444 -16.26 19.19 0.50
C ARG A 444 -16.06 20.16 1.66
N ALA A 445 -16.11 21.44 1.38
CA ALA A 445 -16.03 22.47 2.42
C ALA A 445 -17.11 22.27 3.52
N GLY A 446 -18.32 21.82 3.13
CA GLY A 446 -19.37 21.46 4.08
C GLY A 446 -19.02 20.29 4.98
N ASP A 447 -18.30 19.26 4.48
CA ASP A 447 -17.87 18.12 5.30
C ASP A 447 -16.85 18.57 6.37
N ILE A 448 -15.93 19.46 5.99
CA ILE A 448 -14.97 20.07 6.92
C ILE A 448 -15.68 20.95 7.95
N GLY A 449 -16.73 21.70 7.52
CA GLY A 449 -17.57 22.48 8.42
C GLY A 449 -18.32 21.62 9.45
N ILE A 450 -18.86 20.49 9.02
CA ILE A 450 -19.50 19.50 9.92
C ILE A 450 -18.49 18.93 10.94
N LEU A 451 -17.26 18.64 10.52
CA LEU A 451 -16.19 18.19 11.44
C LEU A 451 -15.86 19.28 12.45
N GLU A 452 -15.68 20.54 12.01
CA GLU A 452 -15.37 21.66 12.88
C GLU A 452 -16.46 21.87 13.95
N GLU A 453 -17.74 21.89 13.53
CA GLU A 453 -18.88 22.05 14.44
C GLU A 453 -18.95 20.90 15.45
N ALA A 454 -18.83 19.66 14.97
CA ALA A 454 -18.85 18.49 15.84
C ALA A 454 -17.71 18.47 16.86
N LEU A 455 -16.49 18.87 16.47
CA LEU A 455 -15.37 18.98 17.38
C LEU A 455 -15.59 20.08 18.43
N ARG A 456 -16.07 21.28 18.00
CA ARG A 456 -16.38 22.39 18.90
C ARG A 456 -17.40 22.00 19.96
N GLU A 457 -18.53 21.45 19.54
CA GLU A 457 -19.59 21.01 20.45
C GLU A 457 -19.09 19.90 21.40
N THR A 458 -18.31 18.92 20.86
CA THR A 458 -17.76 17.84 21.67
C THR A 458 -16.82 18.34 22.77
N LEU A 459 -16.04 19.40 22.52
CA LEU A 459 -15.11 19.96 23.49
C LEU A 459 -15.74 20.96 24.45
N GLU A 460 -16.89 21.56 24.07
CA GLU A 460 -17.67 22.46 24.93
C GLU A 460 -18.65 21.72 25.86
N GLU A 461 -19.02 20.46 25.55
CA GLU A 461 -19.85 19.61 26.42
C GLU A 461 -19.01 19.12 27.62
N ASP A 462 -19.34 19.55 28.87
CA ASP A 462 -18.74 19.14 30.12
C ASP A 462 -18.97 17.66 30.48
#